data_4049089e3b1c6b8c6e7efab3b662d7d9
#
_entry.id   4049089e3b1c6b8c6e7efab3b662d7d9
#
_cell.length_a   1.000
_cell.length_b   1.000
_cell.length_c   1.000
_cell.angle_alpha   90.00
_cell.angle_beta   90.00
_cell.angle_gamma   90.00
#
_symmetry.space_group_name_H-M   'P 1'
#
loop_
_entity.id
_entity.type
_entity.pdbx_description
1 polymer ?
#
loop_
_entity_poly.entity_id
_entity_poly.type
_entity_poly.pdbx_seq_one_letter_code
_entity_poly.pdbx_strand_id
1 'polypeptide(L)'
;MSRRVLVLTHPTRPAAVHTADSVAAGLRDRGMTPIDESEVDGGEIELAIVLGGDGTILRAAELIRGRETPLVGINLGHVGFLAESEVDRVADVVRRAAERDYVVEERMTLDVAVQRPDSDDVTRGWAINEASVEKSERERMIEVAIGIDERGLSTFGCDGVVLATPTGSTAYAFSAGGPVVWPDVEAMLLTPISAHALFARPLVVGPDSRMSVEILARSYSAAVVWCDGRRRIEAPPGSHIDVVRGAEPVRLARLNLAPFTDRLVGKFNLPVAGWRGGREAP
;
A
#
# COMPACT_ATOMS: atom_id res chain seq x y z
N MET A 1 8.56 28.58 -13.85
CA MET A 1 8.19 27.24 -14.38
C MET A 1 6.71 26.99 -14.03
N SER A 2 5.94 26.37 -14.93
CA SER A 2 4.54 26.04 -14.65
C SER A 2 4.45 24.97 -13.56
N ARG A 3 3.53 25.14 -12.60
CA ARG A 3 3.28 24.17 -11.51
C ARG A 3 2.46 23.00 -12.08
N ARG A 4 3.11 21.86 -12.33
CA ARG A 4 2.48 20.67 -12.90
C ARG A 4 1.83 19.81 -11.81
N VAL A 5 0.57 19.41 -12.04
CA VAL A 5 -0.21 18.58 -11.13
C VAL A 5 -0.72 17.36 -11.88
N LEU A 6 -0.31 16.18 -11.45
CA LEU A 6 -0.85 14.92 -12.00
C LEU A 6 -2.29 14.74 -11.53
N VAL A 7 -3.21 14.52 -12.47
CA VAL A 7 -4.62 14.17 -12.18
C VAL A 7 -4.87 12.74 -12.65
N LEU A 8 -4.97 11.82 -11.73
CA LEU A 8 -5.17 10.40 -12.01
C LEU A 8 -6.57 9.94 -11.61
N THR A 9 -7.25 9.22 -12.51
CA THR A 9 -8.58 8.68 -12.25
C THR A 9 -8.62 7.16 -12.43
N HIS A 10 -9.68 6.55 -11.91
CA HIS A 10 -9.99 5.16 -12.26
C HIS A 10 -10.59 5.12 -13.69
N PRO A 11 -9.99 4.39 -14.63
CA PRO A 11 -10.31 4.51 -16.05
C PRO A 11 -11.75 4.08 -16.41
N THR A 12 -12.39 3.26 -15.59
CA THR A 12 -13.71 2.66 -15.90
C THR A 12 -14.87 3.28 -15.13
N ARG A 13 -14.65 4.37 -14.37
CA ARG A 13 -15.72 5.04 -13.57
C ARG A 13 -16.09 6.39 -14.19
N PRO A 14 -17.26 6.52 -14.86
CA PRO A 14 -17.67 7.78 -15.51
C PRO A 14 -17.72 8.99 -14.56
N ALA A 15 -18.18 8.78 -13.32
CA ALA A 15 -18.20 9.83 -12.30
C ALA A 15 -16.79 10.36 -11.98
N ALA A 16 -15.77 9.49 -12.01
CA ALA A 16 -14.38 9.89 -11.78
C ALA A 16 -13.85 10.77 -12.92
N VAL A 17 -14.21 10.47 -14.16
CA VAL A 17 -13.82 11.26 -15.34
C VAL A 17 -14.40 12.66 -15.27
N HIS A 18 -15.69 12.80 -15.00
CA HIS A 18 -16.33 14.11 -14.85
C HIS A 18 -15.73 14.94 -13.70
N THR A 19 -15.39 14.28 -12.59
CA THR A 19 -14.71 14.93 -11.46
C THR A 19 -13.30 15.38 -11.86
N ALA A 20 -12.59 14.58 -12.67
CA ALA A 20 -11.25 14.94 -13.18
C ALA A 20 -11.28 16.20 -14.05
N ASP A 21 -12.27 16.34 -14.92
CA ASP A 21 -12.46 17.53 -15.75
C ASP A 21 -12.65 18.78 -14.87
N SER A 22 -13.43 18.66 -13.80
CA SER A 22 -13.67 19.73 -12.84
C SER A 22 -12.40 20.09 -12.07
N VAL A 23 -11.62 19.10 -11.63
CA VAL A 23 -10.30 19.30 -10.99
C VAL A 23 -9.35 20.02 -11.95
N ALA A 24 -9.24 19.52 -13.18
CA ALA A 24 -8.35 20.11 -14.19
C ALA A 24 -8.71 21.55 -14.54
N ALA A 25 -9.99 21.86 -14.68
CA ALA A 25 -10.46 23.23 -14.88
C ALA A 25 -10.09 24.12 -13.69
N GLY A 26 -10.40 23.71 -12.48
CA GLY A 26 -10.11 24.49 -11.26
C GLY A 26 -8.61 24.70 -11.03
N LEU A 27 -7.74 23.77 -11.45
CA LEU A 27 -6.29 23.93 -11.41
C LEU A 27 -5.83 24.98 -12.43
N ARG A 28 -6.33 24.93 -13.67
CA ARG A 28 -5.99 25.92 -14.72
C ARG A 28 -6.40 27.33 -14.30
N ASP A 29 -7.58 27.51 -13.71
CA ASP A 29 -8.06 28.80 -13.23
C ASP A 29 -7.13 29.40 -12.14
N ARG A 30 -6.30 28.57 -11.51
CA ARG A 30 -5.32 28.96 -10.48
C ARG A 30 -3.88 28.97 -10.98
N GLY A 31 -3.68 28.94 -12.31
CA GLY A 31 -2.36 29.00 -12.92
C GLY A 31 -1.51 27.74 -12.80
N MET A 32 -2.12 26.61 -12.50
CA MET A 32 -1.47 25.30 -12.48
C MET A 32 -1.72 24.54 -13.78
N THR A 33 -0.83 23.63 -14.12
CA THR A 33 -0.93 22.78 -15.32
C THR A 33 -1.31 21.36 -14.93
N PRO A 34 -2.59 20.97 -15.08
CA PRO A 34 -2.96 19.57 -14.92
C PRO A 34 -2.33 18.75 -16.02
N ILE A 35 -1.77 17.61 -15.65
CA ILE A 35 -1.17 16.62 -16.56
C ILE A 35 -1.81 15.25 -16.32
N ASP A 36 -1.79 14.42 -17.32
CA ASP A 36 -2.20 13.02 -17.22
C ASP A 36 -1.00 12.06 -17.10
N GLU A 37 -1.29 10.77 -17.04
CA GLU A 37 -0.29 9.71 -16.89
C GLU A 37 0.76 9.68 -18.00
N SER A 38 0.40 10.05 -19.23
CA SER A 38 1.31 10.03 -20.38
C SER A 38 2.37 11.14 -20.34
N GLU A 39 2.14 12.15 -19.52
CA GLU A 39 2.98 13.33 -19.40
C GLU A 39 3.90 13.29 -18.14
N VAL A 40 3.87 12.22 -17.35
CA VAL A 40 4.60 12.10 -16.06
C VAL A 40 6.11 12.35 -16.25
N ASP A 41 6.70 11.88 -17.35
CA ASP A 41 8.14 12.02 -17.60
C ASP A 41 8.57 13.40 -18.09
N GLY A 42 7.61 14.30 -18.35
CA GLY A 42 7.86 15.64 -18.89
C GLY A 42 8.42 16.66 -17.90
N GLY A 43 8.86 16.25 -16.69
CA GLY A 43 9.49 17.13 -15.72
C GLY A 43 8.98 16.95 -14.28
N GLU A 44 9.27 17.93 -13.43
CA GLU A 44 8.86 17.93 -12.02
C GLU A 44 7.33 18.03 -11.88
N ILE A 45 6.79 17.25 -10.95
CA ILE A 45 5.37 17.21 -10.59
C ILE A 45 5.25 17.69 -9.14
N GLU A 46 4.52 18.77 -8.93
CA GLU A 46 4.38 19.37 -7.60
C GLU A 46 3.45 18.56 -6.68
N LEU A 47 2.38 18.00 -7.24
CA LEU A 47 1.36 17.24 -6.51
C LEU A 47 0.71 16.22 -7.45
N ALA A 48 0.26 15.09 -6.91
CA ALA A 48 -0.61 14.15 -7.59
C ALA A 48 -2.00 14.15 -6.93
N ILE A 49 -3.05 14.49 -7.68
CA ILE A 49 -4.46 14.39 -7.25
C ILE A 49 -5.04 13.10 -7.82
N VAL A 50 -5.48 12.23 -6.93
CA VAL A 50 -5.93 10.88 -7.29
C VAL A 50 -7.42 10.74 -7.00
N LEU A 51 -8.21 10.52 -8.04
CA LEU A 51 -9.66 10.35 -7.97
C LEU A 51 -10.02 8.88 -7.96
N GLY A 52 -10.20 8.31 -6.78
CA GLY A 52 -10.50 6.89 -6.62
C GLY A 52 -10.23 6.36 -5.22
N GLY A 53 -10.27 5.04 -5.06
CA GLY A 53 -9.95 4.35 -3.81
C GLY A 53 -8.46 4.01 -3.68
N ASP A 54 -8.13 3.25 -2.62
CA ASP A 54 -6.74 2.89 -2.28
C ASP A 54 -5.98 2.26 -3.45
N GLY A 55 -6.60 1.39 -4.26
CA GLY A 55 -5.95 0.80 -5.46
C GLY A 55 -5.53 1.83 -6.52
N THR A 56 -6.27 2.94 -6.67
CA THR A 56 -5.89 4.03 -7.59
C THR A 56 -4.73 4.84 -7.00
N ILE A 57 -4.70 4.99 -5.69
CA ILE A 57 -3.60 5.65 -4.96
C ILE A 57 -2.31 4.83 -5.08
N LEU A 58 -2.38 3.50 -4.93
CA LEU A 58 -1.24 2.61 -5.16
C LEU A 58 -0.68 2.76 -6.59
N ARG A 59 -1.56 2.85 -7.61
CA ARG A 59 -1.14 3.10 -8.99
C ARG A 59 -0.46 4.46 -9.15
N ALA A 60 -1.00 5.51 -8.53
CA ALA A 60 -0.39 6.84 -8.57
C ALA A 60 1.01 6.83 -7.96
N ALA A 61 1.17 6.16 -6.83
CA ALA A 61 2.47 6.02 -6.18
C ALA A 61 3.49 5.26 -7.05
N GLU A 62 3.06 4.28 -7.85
CA GLU A 62 3.93 3.63 -8.84
C GLU A 62 4.43 4.60 -9.91
N LEU A 63 3.54 5.46 -10.43
CA LEU A 63 3.87 6.42 -11.48
C LEU A 63 4.83 7.52 -11.01
N ILE A 64 4.77 7.88 -9.73
CA ILE A 64 5.62 8.92 -9.16
C ILE A 64 6.77 8.35 -8.31
N ARG A 65 7.01 7.03 -8.33
CA ARG A 65 8.11 6.41 -7.58
C ARG A 65 9.46 7.04 -7.93
N GLY A 66 10.28 7.31 -6.93
CA GLY A 66 11.55 8.04 -7.09
C GLY A 66 11.42 9.56 -7.21
N ARG A 67 10.20 10.11 -7.02
CA ARG A 67 9.95 11.55 -7.00
C ARG A 67 9.54 11.99 -5.59
N GLU A 68 9.82 13.25 -5.26
CA GLU A 68 9.37 13.84 -3.98
C GLU A 68 7.93 14.35 -4.02
N THR A 69 7.19 14.01 -5.06
CA THR A 69 5.81 14.43 -5.31
C THR A 69 4.87 13.86 -4.25
N PRO A 70 4.19 14.66 -3.43
CA PRO A 70 3.13 14.16 -2.56
C PRO A 70 1.88 13.83 -3.36
N LEU A 71 1.04 12.93 -2.83
CA LEU A 71 -0.24 12.56 -3.43
C LEU A 71 -1.40 12.77 -2.47
N VAL A 72 -2.52 13.26 -2.99
CA VAL A 72 -3.78 13.40 -2.27
C VAL A 72 -4.85 12.56 -2.94
N GLY A 73 -5.51 11.69 -2.16
CA GLY A 73 -6.62 10.87 -2.65
C GLY A 73 -7.97 11.52 -2.39
N ILE A 74 -8.81 11.59 -3.43
CA ILE A 74 -10.23 11.98 -3.33
C ILE A 74 -11.06 10.72 -3.53
N ASN A 75 -11.79 10.34 -2.50
CA ASN A 75 -12.64 9.15 -2.52
C ASN A 75 -13.94 9.42 -3.28
N LEU A 76 -14.34 8.45 -4.11
CA LEU A 76 -15.54 8.50 -4.94
C LEU A 76 -16.70 7.66 -4.35
N GLY A 77 -16.76 7.51 -3.01
CA GLY A 77 -17.93 6.90 -2.35
C GLY A 77 -17.66 5.73 -1.40
N HIS A 78 -16.40 5.32 -1.19
CA HIS A 78 -16.08 4.28 -0.19
C HIS A 78 -14.89 4.73 0.66
N VAL A 79 -15.05 4.74 1.97
CA VAL A 79 -13.97 5.09 2.92
C VAL A 79 -12.76 4.18 2.69
N GLY A 80 -11.63 4.79 2.30
CA GLY A 80 -10.32 4.15 2.19
C GLY A 80 -9.41 4.55 3.37
N PHE A 81 -8.26 3.90 3.48
CA PHE A 81 -7.25 4.28 4.46
C PHE A 81 -6.26 5.33 3.94
N LEU A 82 -6.11 5.41 2.62
CA LEU A 82 -5.18 6.33 1.97
C LEU A 82 -5.86 7.61 1.47
N ALA A 83 -7.14 7.55 1.07
CA ALA A 83 -7.87 8.71 0.60
C ALA A 83 -8.18 9.71 1.74
N GLU A 84 -8.17 11.01 1.39
CA GLU A 84 -8.28 12.13 2.35
C GLU A 84 -9.63 12.82 2.34
N SER A 85 -10.30 12.88 1.19
CA SER A 85 -11.45 13.75 0.99
C SER A 85 -12.54 13.06 0.20
N GLU A 86 -13.75 13.54 0.34
CA GLU A 86 -14.92 13.11 -0.42
C GLU A 86 -15.14 14.00 -1.65
N VAL A 87 -15.88 13.49 -2.63
CA VAL A 87 -16.12 14.17 -3.93
C VAL A 87 -16.77 15.56 -3.79
N ASP A 88 -17.61 15.77 -2.80
CA ASP A 88 -18.28 17.04 -2.52
C ASP A 88 -17.30 18.17 -2.12
N ARG A 89 -16.06 17.83 -1.78
CA ARG A 89 -15.00 18.77 -1.40
C ARG A 89 -13.95 19.04 -2.48
N VAL A 90 -14.19 18.65 -3.73
CA VAL A 90 -13.22 18.80 -4.84
C VAL A 90 -12.73 20.24 -5.00
N ALA A 91 -13.63 21.23 -4.94
CA ALA A 91 -13.27 22.65 -5.07
C ALA A 91 -12.34 23.12 -3.92
N ASP A 92 -12.54 22.59 -2.70
CA ASP A 92 -11.68 22.87 -1.55
C ASP A 92 -10.31 22.20 -1.71
N VAL A 93 -10.26 20.95 -2.16
CA VAL A 93 -9.01 20.26 -2.45
C VAL A 93 -8.17 21.03 -3.47
N VAL A 94 -8.79 21.47 -4.58
CA VAL A 94 -8.10 22.25 -5.62
C VAL A 94 -7.60 23.59 -5.09
N ARG A 95 -8.40 24.29 -4.28
CA ARG A 95 -7.99 25.54 -3.62
C ARG A 95 -6.75 25.29 -2.74
N ARG A 96 -6.83 24.32 -1.85
CA ARG A 96 -5.75 23.99 -0.89
C ARG A 96 -4.50 23.51 -1.60
N ALA A 97 -4.63 22.72 -2.68
CA ALA A 97 -3.51 22.34 -3.52
C ALA A 97 -2.79 23.56 -4.13
N ALA A 98 -3.57 24.54 -4.64
CA ALA A 98 -3.01 25.77 -5.21
C ALA A 98 -2.31 26.63 -4.16
N GLU A 99 -2.85 26.70 -2.95
CA GLU A 99 -2.31 27.45 -1.81
C GLU A 99 -1.21 26.69 -1.06
N ARG A 100 -0.93 25.43 -1.41
CA ARG A 100 -0.03 24.51 -0.68
C ARG A 100 -0.44 24.33 0.79
N ASP A 101 -1.74 24.42 1.06
CA ASP A 101 -2.33 24.27 2.38
C ASP A 101 -2.57 22.77 2.68
N TYR A 102 -1.49 22.04 2.85
CA TYR A 102 -1.49 20.63 3.24
C TYR A 102 -0.21 20.28 4.00
N VAL A 103 -0.30 19.23 4.81
CA VAL A 103 0.85 18.64 5.50
C VAL A 103 1.31 17.42 4.75
N VAL A 104 2.60 17.28 4.51
CA VAL A 104 3.18 16.08 3.90
C VAL A 104 3.45 15.05 5.01
N GLU A 105 2.83 13.89 4.88
CA GLU A 105 3.05 12.72 5.74
C GLU A 105 3.77 11.64 4.96
N GLU A 106 4.91 11.18 5.48
CA GLU A 106 5.65 10.08 4.87
C GLU A 106 5.11 8.73 5.33
N ARG A 107 4.96 7.82 4.38
CA ARG A 107 4.55 6.44 4.62
C ARG A 107 5.69 5.51 4.29
N MET A 108 6.05 4.69 5.27
CA MET A 108 7.04 3.64 5.09
C MET A 108 6.67 2.74 3.92
N THR A 109 7.67 2.31 3.17
CA THR A 109 7.55 1.28 2.14
C THR A 109 8.40 0.07 2.50
N LEU A 110 8.23 -1.02 1.76
CA LEU A 110 9.11 -2.18 1.78
C LEU A 110 9.93 -2.21 0.50
N ASP A 111 11.20 -2.53 0.60
CA ASP A 111 12.02 -2.99 -0.53
C ASP A 111 12.10 -4.52 -0.50
N VAL A 112 11.88 -5.12 -1.66
CA VAL A 112 11.81 -6.57 -1.85
C VAL A 112 12.90 -7.00 -2.82
N ALA A 113 13.66 -8.01 -2.46
CA ALA A 113 14.67 -8.62 -3.30
C ALA A 113 14.40 -10.12 -3.43
N VAL A 114 14.28 -10.61 -4.66
CA VAL A 114 14.04 -12.02 -4.96
C VAL A 114 15.24 -12.56 -5.72
N GLN A 115 15.98 -13.47 -5.07
CA GLN A 115 17.06 -14.23 -5.66
C GLN A 115 16.54 -15.61 -6.07
N ARG A 116 16.63 -15.94 -7.36
CA ARG A 116 16.23 -17.25 -7.89
C ARG A 116 17.39 -18.23 -7.86
N PRO A 117 17.13 -19.54 -7.72
CA PRO A 117 18.20 -20.54 -7.62
C PRO A 117 18.96 -20.73 -8.95
N ASP A 118 18.37 -20.35 -10.06
CA ASP A 118 18.89 -20.56 -11.43
C ASP A 118 19.52 -19.29 -12.04
N SER A 119 19.64 -18.21 -11.25
CA SER A 119 20.16 -16.93 -11.72
C SER A 119 20.90 -16.20 -10.61
N ASP A 120 21.99 -15.54 -10.95
CA ASP A 120 22.69 -14.62 -10.06
C ASP A 120 21.99 -13.23 -10.01
N ASP A 121 21.02 -12.99 -10.91
CA ASP A 121 20.28 -11.74 -10.95
C ASP A 121 19.26 -11.67 -9.84
N VAL A 122 19.24 -10.54 -9.13
CA VAL A 122 18.25 -10.23 -8.11
C VAL A 122 17.12 -9.39 -8.71
N THR A 123 15.91 -9.94 -8.74
CA THR A 123 14.73 -9.17 -9.12
C THR A 123 14.27 -8.32 -7.95
N ARG A 124 14.09 -7.02 -8.17
CA ARG A 124 13.69 -6.07 -7.12
C ARG A 124 12.26 -5.63 -7.28
N GLY A 125 11.59 -5.45 -6.15
CA GLY A 125 10.26 -4.89 -6.03
C GLY A 125 10.18 -3.95 -4.83
N TRP A 126 9.03 -3.34 -4.62
CA TRP A 126 8.73 -2.51 -3.45
C TRP A 126 7.23 -2.53 -3.16
N ALA A 127 6.80 -2.16 -1.97
CA ALA A 127 5.39 -2.11 -1.60
C ALA A 127 5.10 -0.99 -0.60
N ILE A 128 3.88 -0.41 -0.69
CA ILE A 128 3.34 0.52 0.30
C ILE A 128 2.59 -0.27 1.37
N ASN A 129 1.74 -1.21 0.95
CA ASN A 129 0.99 -2.04 1.87
C ASN A 129 1.79 -3.28 2.26
N GLU A 130 1.99 -4.20 1.32
CA GLU A 130 2.61 -5.48 1.59
C GLU A 130 3.28 -6.11 0.37
N ALA A 131 4.24 -6.97 0.66
CA ALA A 131 4.70 -8.02 -0.23
C ALA A 131 4.12 -9.35 0.27
N SER A 132 3.27 -10.01 -0.52
CA SER A 132 2.79 -11.33 -0.20
C SER A 132 3.53 -12.38 -1.02
N VAL A 133 4.03 -13.40 -0.33
CA VAL A 133 4.63 -14.59 -0.93
C VAL A 133 3.56 -15.67 -0.92
N GLU A 134 3.02 -16.01 -2.08
CA GLU A 134 1.86 -16.89 -2.17
C GLU A 134 2.17 -18.10 -3.07
N LYS A 135 1.52 -19.22 -2.80
CA LYS A 135 1.58 -20.38 -3.67
C LYS A 135 1.06 -20.05 -5.07
N SER A 136 1.73 -20.53 -6.11
CA SER A 136 1.31 -20.35 -7.50
C SER A 136 0.20 -21.31 -7.90
N GLU A 137 0.12 -22.48 -7.23
CA GLU A 137 -0.85 -23.53 -7.51
C GLU A 137 -1.88 -23.65 -6.37
N ARG A 138 -3.15 -23.79 -6.74
CA ARG A 138 -4.24 -23.83 -5.75
C ARG A 138 -4.19 -25.06 -4.84
N GLU A 139 -3.74 -26.17 -5.37
CA GLU A 139 -3.93 -27.50 -4.76
C GLU A 139 -2.84 -27.85 -3.75
N ARG A 140 -1.70 -27.18 -3.79
CA ARG A 140 -0.53 -27.52 -2.98
C ARG A 140 -0.04 -26.31 -2.18
N MET A 141 0.38 -26.57 -0.95
CA MET A 141 1.08 -25.60 -0.14
C MET A 141 2.51 -25.39 -0.66
N ILE A 142 3.07 -24.24 -0.37
CA ILE A 142 4.51 -24.01 -0.42
C ILE A 142 5.14 -24.40 0.92
N GLU A 143 6.36 -24.89 0.87
CA GLU A 143 7.18 -25.07 2.06
C GLU A 143 8.18 -23.93 2.16
N VAL A 144 8.14 -23.21 3.28
CA VAL A 144 8.96 -22.02 3.50
C VAL A 144 9.83 -22.13 4.75
N ALA A 145 11.01 -21.54 4.71
CA ALA A 145 11.78 -21.20 5.90
C ALA A 145 11.73 -19.69 6.10
N ILE A 146 11.38 -19.27 7.30
CA ILE A 146 11.31 -17.86 7.72
C ILE A 146 12.55 -17.52 8.52
N GLY A 147 13.16 -16.39 8.20
CA GLY A 147 14.26 -15.81 8.95
C GLY A 147 14.02 -14.35 9.32
N ILE A 148 14.62 -13.93 10.42
CA ILE A 148 14.70 -12.55 10.88
C ILE A 148 16.14 -12.25 11.26
N ASP A 149 16.71 -11.18 10.70
CA ASP A 149 18.08 -10.71 11.00
C ASP A 149 19.11 -11.83 10.85
N GLU A 150 19.05 -12.52 9.69
CA GLU A 150 19.94 -13.63 9.31
C GLU A 150 19.83 -14.88 10.23
N ARG A 151 18.81 -14.94 11.08
CA ARG A 151 18.55 -16.07 11.96
C ARG A 151 17.29 -16.79 11.54
N GLY A 152 17.40 -18.09 11.35
CA GLY A 152 16.24 -18.96 11.09
C GLY A 152 15.27 -18.93 12.27
N LEU A 153 14.00 -18.68 11.98
CA LEU A 153 12.93 -18.58 12.96
C LEU A 153 12.05 -19.83 12.95
N SER A 154 11.55 -20.23 11.78
CA SER A 154 10.63 -21.37 11.64
C SER A 154 10.60 -21.88 10.21
N THR A 155 10.24 -23.17 10.06
CA THR A 155 10.03 -23.83 8.76
C THR A 155 8.68 -24.53 8.80
N PHE A 156 7.82 -24.27 7.79
CA PHE A 156 6.47 -24.85 7.73
C PHE A 156 5.90 -24.85 6.31
N GLY A 157 4.83 -25.63 6.11
CA GLY A 157 3.97 -25.55 4.92
C GLY A 157 2.88 -24.51 5.12
N CYS A 158 2.55 -23.72 4.09
CA CYS A 158 1.53 -22.69 4.15
C CYS A 158 0.95 -22.38 2.77
N ASP A 159 -0.13 -21.58 2.75
CA ASP A 159 -0.65 -20.98 1.52
C ASP A 159 0.13 -19.73 1.12
N GLY A 160 0.77 -19.08 2.08
CA GLY A 160 1.61 -17.91 1.85
C GLY A 160 2.08 -17.23 3.13
N VAL A 161 2.81 -16.14 2.94
CA VAL A 161 3.30 -15.24 3.99
C VAL A 161 3.12 -13.80 3.53
N VAL A 162 2.52 -12.96 4.34
CA VAL A 162 2.36 -11.52 4.09
C VAL A 162 3.39 -10.76 4.90
N LEU A 163 4.21 -9.95 4.22
CA LEU A 163 5.16 -9.03 4.84
C LEU A 163 4.65 -7.61 4.60
N ALA A 164 4.29 -6.89 5.67
CA ALA A 164 3.55 -5.65 5.52
C ALA A 164 4.19 -4.47 6.27
N THR A 165 3.87 -3.26 5.80
CA THR A 165 4.09 -2.00 6.50
C THR A 165 2.96 -1.75 7.51
N PRO A 166 3.07 -0.72 8.39
CA PRO A 166 1.95 -0.26 9.19
C PRO A 166 0.73 0.16 8.34
N THR A 167 0.96 0.78 7.17
CA THR A 167 -0.10 1.12 6.22
C THR A 167 -0.82 -0.15 5.73
N GLY A 168 -0.07 -1.19 5.37
CA GLY A 168 -0.60 -2.49 4.94
C GLY A 168 -1.24 -3.33 6.04
N SER A 169 -1.06 -2.95 7.32
CA SER A 169 -1.68 -3.65 8.44
C SER A 169 -3.22 -3.66 8.38
N THR A 170 -3.82 -2.75 7.62
CA THR A 170 -5.27 -2.68 7.38
C THR A 170 -5.69 -3.21 5.99
N ALA A 171 -4.75 -3.77 5.22
CA ALA A 171 -4.96 -4.36 3.90
C ALA A 171 -4.95 -5.90 3.98
N TYR A 172 -4.12 -6.58 3.21
CA TYR A 172 -4.10 -8.04 3.16
C TYR A 172 -3.61 -8.67 4.48
N ALA A 173 -2.66 -8.03 5.16
CA ALA A 173 -2.20 -8.50 6.48
C ALA A 173 -3.35 -8.58 7.49
N PHE A 174 -4.32 -7.63 7.47
CA PHE A 174 -5.52 -7.69 8.28
C PHE A 174 -6.38 -8.93 7.97
N SER A 175 -6.62 -9.20 6.68
CA SER A 175 -7.40 -10.37 6.24
C SER A 175 -6.72 -11.69 6.60
N ALA A 176 -5.38 -11.70 6.69
CA ALA A 176 -4.59 -12.84 7.15
C ALA A 176 -4.53 -12.97 8.69
N GLY A 177 -5.19 -12.09 9.44
CA GLY A 177 -5.23 -12.12 10.91
C GLY A 177 -4.08 -11.38 11.59
N GLY A 178 -3.38 -10.52 10.87
CA GLY A 178 -2.37 -9.61 11.41
C GLY A 178 -2.97 -8.51 12.29
N PRO A 179 -2.19 -7.91 13.18
CA PRO A 179 -2.63 -6.80 14.03
C PRO A 179 -2.77 -5.52 13.19
N VAL A 180 -3.68 -4.63 13.60
CA VAL A 180 -3.71 -3.25 13.10
C VAL A 180 -2.61 -2.47 13.79
N VAL A 181 -1.78 -1.81 12.98
CA VAL A 181 -0.67 -0.95 13.45
C VAL A 181 -0.94 0.47 12.98
N TRP A 182 -0.76 1.45 13.87
CA TRP A 182 -0.92 2.86 13.51
C TRP A 182 0.13 3.27 12.48
N PRO A 183 -0.23 4.12 11.53
CA PRO A 183 0.64 4.45 10.40
C PRO A 183 1.94 5.17 10.77
N ASP A 184 1.99 5.79 11.94
CA ASP A 184 3.14 6.49 12.52
C ASP A 184 4.05 5.59 13.38
N VAL A 185 3.66 4.34 13.59
CA VAL A 185 4.50 3.34 14.28
C VAL A 185 5.50 2.75 13.29
N GLU A 186 6.76 2.95 13.51
CA GLU A 186 7.81 2.36 12.70
C GLU A 186 8.02 0.87 13.03
N ALA A 187 7.41 0.00 12.26
CA ALA A 187 7.47 -1.44 12.41
C ALA A 187 7.22 -2.15 11.08
N MET A 188 7.58 -3.43 10.98
CA MET A 188 7.20 -4.31 9.88
C MET A 188 6.47 -5.52 10.43
N LEU A 189 5.56 -6.08 9.65
CA LEU A 189 4.73 -7.21 10.04
C LEU A 189 5.07 -8.42 9.16
N LEU A 190 5.02 -9.61 9.76
CA LEU A 190 5.05 -10.88 9.05
C LEU A 190 3.85 -11.70 9.51
N THR A 191 2.97 -12.06 8.58
CA THR A 191 1.73 -12.79 8.88
C THR A 191 1.65 -14.04 8.01
N PRO A 192 1.76 -15.26 8.57
CA PRO A 192 1.55 -16.50 7.83
C PRO A 192 0.08 -16.68 7.41
N ILE A 193 -0.15 -17.27 6.24
CA ILE A 193 -1.48 -17.62 5.72
C ILE A 193 -1.63 -19.15 5.75
N SER A 194 -2.64 -19.64 6.48
CA SER A 194 -2.96 -21.07 6.57
C SER A 194 -1.73 -21.94 6.91
N ALA A 195 -0.88 -21.48 7.82
CA ALA A 195 0.36 -22.17 8.16
C ALA A 195 0.11 -23.46 8.97
N HIS A 196 0.72 -24.56 8.53
CA HIS A 196 0.76 -25.81 9.25
C HIS A 196 1.97 -25.85 10.19
N ALA A 197 1.89 -25.12 11.31
CA ALA A 197 2.94 -24.98 12.30
C ALA A 197 2.37 -24.90 13.71
N LEU A 198 3.15 -25.31 14.71
CA LEU A 198 2.78 -25.13 16.11
C LEU A 198 2.75 -23.67 16.52
N PHE A 199 3.61 -22.85 15.93
CA PHE A 199 3.64 -21.41 16.07
C PHE A 199 3.36 -20.75 14.72
N ALA A 200 2.14 -20.24 14.56
CA ALA A 200 1.67 -19.57 13.36
C ALA A 200 1.05 -18.21 13.72
N ARG A 201 1.73 -17.45 14.56
CA ARG A 201 1.28 -16.11 14.98
C ARG A 201 1.91 -15.04 14.12
N PRO A 202 1.15 -13.97 13.79
CA PRO A 202 1.74 -12.78 13.21
C PRO A 202 2.84 -12.21 14.10
N LEU A 203 3.90 -11.72 13.48
CA LEU A 203 5.03 -11.08 14.14
C LEU A 203 5.06 -9.60 13.79
N VAL A 204 5.50 -8.80 14.75
CA VAL A 204 5.85 -7.38 14.55
C VAL A 204 7.32 -7.23 14.88
N VAL A 205 8.10 -6.71 13.94
CA VAL A 205 9.55 -6.51 14.07
C VAL A 205 9.90 -5.04 13.91
N GLY A 206 11.09 -4.65 14.36
CA GLY A 206 11.58 -3.28 14.21
C GLY A 206 11.79 -2.88 12.74
N PRO A 207 11.82 -1.57 12.46
CA PRO A 207 11.96 -1.08 11.08
C PRO A 207 13.31 -1.40 10.44
N ASP A 208 14.33 -1.66 11.24
CA ASP A 208 15.69 -1.96 10.78
C ASP A 208 15.93 -3.47 10.60
N SER A 209 14.94 -4.31 10.94
CA SER A 209 15.04 -5.76 10.77
C SER A 209 15.00 -6.15 9.29
N ARG A 210 15.69 -7.25 8.96
CA ARG A 210 15.58 -7.93 7.68
C ARG A 210 14.68 -9.16 7.85
N MET A 211 13.58 -9.21 7.15
CA MET A 211 12.73 -10.41 7.07
C MET A 211 13.13 -11.22 5.84
N SER A 212 13.27 -12.53 5.98
CA SER A 212 13.54 -13.41 4.85
C SER A 212 12.55 -14.56 4.76
N VAL A 213 12.23 -14.93 3.53
CA VAL A 213 11.40 -16.10 3.19
C VAL A 213 12.15 -16.90 2.14
N GLU A 214 12.55 -18.12 2.47
CA GLU A 214 13.12 -19.08 1.53
C GLU A 214 12.03 -20.05 1.09
N ILE A 215 11.83 -20.22 -0.21
CA ILE A 215 11.03 -21.30 -0.76
C ILE A 215 11.90 -22.53 -0.80
N LEU A 216 11.63 -23.52 0.03
CA LEU A 216 12.50 -24.69 0.13
C LEU A 216 12.60 -25.42 -1.20
N ALA A 217 13.80 -25.88 -1.54
CA ALA A 217 14.06 -26.62 -2.79
C ALA A 217 13.18 -27.87 -2.94
N ARG A 218 12.73 -28.46 -1.82
CA ARG A 218 11.80 -29.61 -1.79
C ARG A 218 10.32 -29.22 -1.90
N SER A 219 9.99 -27.92 -1.95
CA SER A 219 8.60 -27.46 -2.13
C SER A 219 8.06 -27.96 -3.46
N TYR A 220 6.88 -28.57 -3.44
CA TYR A 220 6.23 -29.07 -4.65
C TYR A 220 5.60 -27.95 -5.50
N SER A 221 5.25 -26.83 -4.88
CA SER A 221 4.68 -25.68 -5.55
C SER A 221 5.70 -24.55 -5.59
N ALA A 222 5.73 -23.83 -6.70
CA ALA A 222 6.40 -22.53 -6.78
C ALA A 222 5.62 -21.48 -6.00
N ALA A 223 6.27 -20.40 -5.66
CA ALA A 223 5.65 -19.22 -5.10
C ALA A 223 5.66 -18.05 -6.11
N VAL A 224 4.83 -17.08 -5.82
CA VAL A 224 4.78 -15.79 -6.50
C VAL A 224 4.81 -14.71 -5.43
N VAL A 225 5.66 -13.72 -5.61
CA VAL A 225 5.67 -12.53 -4.77
C VAL A 225 4.81 -11.45 -5.44
N TRP A 226 3.82 -10.95 -4.71
CA TRP A 226 3.01 -9.83 -5.14
C TRP A 226 3.32 -8.60 -4.29
N CYS A 227 3.71 -7.51 -4.93
CA CYS A 227 3.86 -6.23 -4.27
C CYS A 227 2.59 -5.38 -4.47
N ASP A 228 1.91 -5.05 -3.38
CA ASP A 228 0.62 -4.34 -3.34
C ASP A 228 -0.49 -5.00 -4.20
N GLY A 229 -0.42 -6.33 -4.41
CA GLY A 229 -1.33 -7.07 -5.28
C GLY A 229 -1.28 -6.68 -6.77
N ARG A 230 -0.25 -5.94 -7.21
CA ARG A 230 -0.14 -5.34 -8.54
C ARG A 230 1.09 -5.81 -9.33
N ARG A 231 2.24 -5.85 -8.71
CA ARG A 231 3.52 -6.19 -9.33
C ARG A 231 3.93 -7.59 -8.90
N ARG A 232 4.19 -8.44 -9.89
CA ARG A 232 4.40 -9.87 -9.72
C ARG A 232 5.87 -10.23 -9.96
N ILE A 233 6.44 -11.06 -9.09
CA ILE A 233 7.78 -11.64 -9.23
C ILE A 233 7.67 -13.14 -9.01
N GLU A 234 8.21 -13.94 -9.91
CA GLU A 234 8.27 -15.41 -9.78
C GLU A 234 9.30 -15.83 -8.74
N ALA A 235 8.93 -16.80 -7.90
CA ALA A 235 9.78 -17.37 -6.88
C ALA A 235 9.68 -18.91 -6.91
N PRO A 236 10.40 -19.61 -7.84
CA PRO A 236 10.42 -21.06 -7.88
C PRO A 236 11.06 -21.67 -6.62
N PRO A 237 10.88 -22.99 -6.37
CA PRO A 237 11.55 -23.65 -5.26
C PRO A 237 13.06 -23.41 -5.26
N GLY A 238 13.62 -23.11 -4.09
CA GLY A 238 15.01 -22.68 -3.92
C GLY A 238 15.21 -21.16 -3.99
N SER A 239 14.16 -20.37 -4.25
CA SER A 239 14.26 -18.90 -4.22
C SER A 239 14.38 -18.36 -2.80
N HIS A 240 15.17 -17.28 -2.66
CA HIS A 240 15.31 -16.51 -1.43
C HIS A 240 14.72 -15.11 -1.62
N ILE A 241 13.85 -14.72 -0.72
CA ILE A 241 13.16 -13.43 -0.72
C ILE A 241 13.59 -12.67 0.52
N ASP A 242 14.22 -11.51 0.33
CA ASP A 242 14.53 -10.56 1.39
C ASP A 242 13.57 -9.38 1.32
N VAL A 243 13.08 -8.96 2.49
CA VAL A 243 12.23 -7.79 2.66
C VAL A 243 12.76 -6.92 3.79
N VAL A 244 12.99 -5.66 3.49
CA VAL A 244 13.48 -4.65 4.41
C VAL A 244 12.64 -3.37 4.30
N ARG A 245 12.80 -2.46 5.24
CA ARG A 245 12.27 -1.10 5.10
C ARG A 245 12.77 -0.49 3.79
N GLY A 246 11.86 0.07 3.01
CA GLY A 246 12.18 0.73 1.75
C GLY A 246 12.93 2.04 1.98
N ALA A 247 13.93 2.29 1.13
CA ALA A 247 14.73 3.52 1.19
C ALA A 247 13.92 4.78 0.83
N GLU A 248 12.87 4.62 0.01
CA GLU A 248 12.04 5.72 -0.46
C GLU A 248 10.63 5.65 0.13
N PRO A 249 10.22 6.60 0.98
CA PRO A 249 8.84 6.65 1.46
C PRO A 249 7.88 7.12 0.37
N VAL A 250 6.60 6.87 0.56
CA VAL A 250 5.53 7.52 -0.21
C VAL A 250 5.00 8.70 0.58
N ARG A 251 4.89 9.86 -0.07
CA ARG A 251 4.43 11.11 0.54
C ARG A 251 2.94 11.31 0.27
N LEU A 252 2.15 11.45 1.34
CA LEU A 252 0.74 11.77 1.27
C LEU A 252 0.53 13.24 1.64
N ALA A 253 -0.20 13.98 0.79
CA ALA A 253 -0.64 15.33 1.13
C ALA A 253 -1.91 15.23 1.97
N ARG A 254 -1.80 15.58 3.25
CA ARG A 254 -2.90 15.55 4.23
C ARG A 254 -3.60 16.89 4.29
N LEU A 255 -4.85 16.91 3.88
CA LEU A 255 -5.72 18.08 3.95
C LEU A 255 -6.42 18.16 5.30
N ASN A 256 -6.81 17.02 5.87
CA ASN A 256 -7.44 16.94 7.17
C ASN A 256 -6.57 16.07 8.08
N LEU A 257 -6.29 16.57 9.27
CA LEU A 257 -5.56 15.84 10.30
C LEU A 257 -6.52 14.98 11.17
N ALA A 258 -7.58 14.41 10.56
CA ALA A 258 -8.46 13.50 11.27
C ALA A 258 -7.67 12.31 11.81
N PRO A 259 -7.88 11.92 13.08
CA PRO A 259 -7.19 10.80 13.69
C PRO A 259 -7.39 9.51 12.90
N PHE A 260 -6.39 8.63 12.91
CA PHE A 260 -6.49 7.32 12.25
C PHE A 260 -7.66 6.48 12.81
N THR A 261 -7.99 6.67 14.09
CA THR A 261 -9.15 6.07 14.75
C THR A 261 -10.45 6.30 13.99
N ASP A 262 -10.70 7.52 13.49
CA ASP A 262 -11.94 7.85 12.78
C ASP A 262 -12.03 7.07 11.46
N ARG A 263 -10.91 6.89 10.77
CA ARG A 263 -10.84 6.06 9.54
C ARG A 263 -11.10 4.60 9.85
N LEU A 264 -10.54 4.10 10.95
CA LEU A 264 -10.73 2.72 11.39
C LEU A 264 -12.21 2.47 11.73
N VAL A 265 -12.82 3.37 12.51
CA VAL A 265 -14.24 3.32 12.87
C VAL A 265 -15.11 3.37 11.61
N GLY A 266 -14.86 4.32 10.71
CA GLY A 266 -15.64 4.47 9.48
C GLY A 266 -15.49 3.28 8.53
N LYS A 267 -14.29 2.75 8.36
CA LYS A 267 -14.01 1.62 7.45
C LYS A 267 -14.64 0.31 7.91
N PHE A 268 -14.54 0.02 9.21
CA PHE A 268 -15.02 -1.24 9.79
C PHE A 268 -16.39 -1.10 10.48
N ASN A 269 -16.99 0.08 10.42
CA ASN A 269 -18.26 0.39 11.08
C ASN A 269 -18.26 -0.06 12.56
N LEU A 270 -17.22 0.34 13.29
CA LEU A 270 -17.01 -0.11 14.67
C LEU A 270 -18.05 0.51 15.59
N PRO A 271 -18.63 -0.26 16.55
CA PRO A 271 -19.66 0.22 17.48
C PRO A 271 -19.06 1.06 18.61
N VAL A 272 -18.81 2.34 18.39
CA VAL A 272 -18.21 3.26 19.39
C VAL A 272 -19.10 3.49 20.61
N ALA A 273 -20.41 3.33 20.49
CA ALA A 273 -21.37 3.42 21.60
C ALA A 273 -21.51 2.12 22.40
N GLY A 274 -20.71 1.10 22.05
CA GLY A 274 -20.83 -0.23 22.64
C GLY A 274 -22.01 -1.04 22.08
N TRP A 275 -21.89 -2.37 22.12
CA TRP A 275 -22.91 -3.27 21.57
C TRP A 275 -24.19 -3.35 22.43
N ARG A 276 -24.15 -2.85 23.68
CA ARG A 276 -25.29 -2.78 24.61
C ARG A 276 -25.92 -1.39 24.67
N GLY A 277 -25.30 -0.37 24.08
CA GLY A 277 -25.87 0.96 23.95
C GLY A 277 -27.08 0.91 23.04
N GLY A 278 -28.26 1.18 23.57
CA GLY A 278 -29.50 1.26 22.81
C GLY A 278 -29.35 2.23 21.65
N ARG A 279 -29.92 1.87 20.49
CA ARG A 279 -30.17 2.81 19.40
C ARG A 279 -31.07 3.93 19.94
N GLU A 280 -30.49 5.06 20.29
CA GLU A 280 -31.19 6.31 20.11
C GLU A 280 -30.98 6.68 18.64
N ALA A 281 -31.97 6.37 17.84
CA ALA A 281 -32.10 6.91 16.51
C ALA A 281 -32.46 8.41 16.63
N PRO A 282 -31.90 9.27 15.77
CA PRO A 282 -32.38 10.61 15.58
C PRO A 282 -33.76 10.68 14.99
#